data_3a584009787e67f458b98b4aa5ca26bd
#
_entry.id   3a584009787e67f458b98b4aa5ca26bd
#
_cell.length_a   1.000
_cell.length_b   1.000
_cell.length_c   1.000
_cell.angle_alpha   90.00
_cell.angle_beta   90.00
_cell.angle_gamma   90.00
#
_symmetry.space_group_name_H-M   'P 1'
#
loop_
_entity.id
_entity.type
_entity.pdbx_description
1 polymer ?
#
loop_
_entity_poly.entity_id
_entity_poly.type
_entity_poly.pdbx_seq_one_letter_code
_entity_poly.pdbx_strand_id
1 'polypeptide(L)'
;MSNRIKVALVGLVFLPLLAGGFVNQQRDARDGARLLDQVLTIVSGRFVDSVDAASLYEKAARGLVHELNDPYSVLLSPKELAQFNASTGGKYGGVGMEILEIQGYVTVQRVFPHTPAEQAGVIEGDRIVAIDTAANTRGWTTAQVSDALKGRPGSKVNVKFMRAGVAEPIPVTFTRANVRIPAVPYAIMLDEKIGYIPLQQFNETATEEVENSIRRLVREGARGLVLDLRGNGGGYLEQSATIANLFLGKGQEISSVRGRGGDRQVFFATETPTAPTVPLVILTDGRSASASEIVAGALQDHDRAVILGTTSFGKGLVQTVYPLDGGYALKMTTAKWFTPSGRSIQKDRKLLPDGSFVETLPDSMETDSVRKSRPKFKSDAGRIVYGGGAVTPDLIVQPDTLNTAEQKLLTALAPKAQIFRSTLINYAVEHKGKVQPGFAVPKAWRDEFYSRLTAQGVKVEKAQFDAGGSEIDRMLGASISRIAFGDSTAKRRDVADDAQLRRSLELLRRGQTQKDLFALLAPQNTAANR
;
A
#
# COMPACT_ATOMS: atom_id res chain seq x y z
N MET A 1 -13.42 -65.24 -29.58
CA MET A 1 -13.97 -63.88 -29.54
C MET A 1 -12.81 -62.87 -29.89
N SER A 2 -12.96 -62.16 -30.99
CA SER A 2 -11.89 -61.30 -31.51
C SER A 2 -11.67 -60.09 -30.61
N ASN A 3 -10.45 -59.58 -30.58
CA ASN A 3 -10.06 -58.36 -29.79
C ASN A 3 -10.96 -57.14 -30.09
N ARG A 4 -11.63 -57.10 -31.23
CA ARG A 4 -12.57 -56.02 -31.60
C ARG A 4 -13.88 -56.04 -30.75
N ILE A 5 -14.33 -57.19 -30.30
CA ILE A 5 -15.53 -57.31 -29.43
C ILE A 5 -15.20 -56.88 -28.00
N LYS A 6 -13.97 -57.12 -27.51
CA LYS A 6 -13.53 -56.67 -26.18
C LYS A 6 -13.41 -55.14 -26.08
N VAL A 7 -12.93 -54.48 -27.16
CA VAL A 7 -12.83 -53.02 -27.20
C VAL A 7 -14.21 -52.35 -27.28
N ALA A 8 -15.16 -52.94 -28.02
CA ALA A 8 -16.54 -52.45 -28.10
C ALA A 8 -17.30 -52.59 -26.77
N LEU A 9 -17.06 -53.67 -26.00
CA LEU A 9 -17.69 -53.89 -24.69
C LEU A 9 -17.14 -52.96 -23.60
N VAL A 10 -15.82 -52.63 -23.64
CA VAL A 10 -15.21 -51.63 -22.72
C VAL A 10 -15.71 -50.23 -23.03
N GLY A 11 -15.84 -49.86 -24.31
CA GLY A 11 -16.39 -48.56 -24.71
C GLY A 11 -17.87 -48.38 -24.33
N LEU A 12 -18.67 -49.44 -24.39
CA LEU A 12 -20.10 -49.38 -24.04
C LEU A 12 -20.37 -49.29 -22.53
N VAL A 13 -19.43 -49.72 -21.67
CA VAL A 13 -19.54 -49.59 -20.21
C VAL A 13 -19.00 -48.24 -19.70
N PHE A 14 -17.98 -47.69 -20.34
CA PHE A 14 -17.41 -46.39 -19.92
C PHE A 14 -18.23 -45.18 -20.37
N LEU A 15 -18.92 -45.23 -21.53
CA LEU A 15 -19.76 -44.12 -22.00
C LEU A 15 -20.94 -43.80 -21.06
N PRO A 16 -21.71 -44.75 -20.53
CA PRO A 16 -22.78 -44.45 -19.57
C PRO A 16 -22.26 -44.01 -18.19
N LEU A 17 -21.04 -44.42 -17.76
CA LEU A 17 -20.43 -43.97 -16.52
C LEU A 17 -19.98 -42.52 -16.61
N LEU A 18 -19.40 -42.09 -17.73
CA LEU A 18 -19.06 -40.70 -17.97
C LEU A 18 -20.33 -39.83 -18.13
N ALA A 19 -21.32 -40.28 -18.87
CA ALA A 19 -22.60 -39.59 -19.01
C ALA A 19 -23.38 -39.55 -17.68
N GLY A 20 -23.36 -40.61 -16.88
CA GLY A 20 -23.96 -40.67 -15.55
C GLY A 20 -23.32 -39.70 -14.56
N GLY A 21 -21.99 -39.52 -14.60
CA GLY A 21 -21.28 -38.56 -13.79
C GLY A 21 -21.68 -37.10 -14.12
N PHE A 22 -21.76 -36.76 -15.39
CA PHE A 22 -22.20 -35.40 -15.84
C PHE A 22 -23.67 -35.15 -15.50
N VAL A 23 -24.56 -36.15 -15.64
CA VAL A 23 -25.99 -36.03 -15.32
C VAL A 23 -26.21 -35.88 -13.81
N ASN A 24 -25.44 -36.57 -12.98
CA ASN A 24 -25.51 -36.43 -11.52
C ASN A 24 -25.03 -35.04 -11.06
N GLN A 25 -23.90 -34.53 -11.57
CA GLN A 25 -23.39 -33.22 -11.23
C GLN A 25 -24.34 -32.09 -11.65
N GLN A 26 -25.07 -32.24 -12.77
CA GLN A 26 -26.10 -31.29 -13.17
C GLN A 26 -27.38 -31.36 -12.30
N ARG A 27 -27.74 -32.54 -11.80
CA ARG A 27 -28.85 -32.68 -10.85
C ARG A 27 -28.55 -32.05 -9.52
N ASP A 28 -27.37 -32.31 -8.94
CA ASP A 28 -26.92 -31.70 -7.67
C ASP A 28 -26.89 -30.17 -7.72
N ALA A 29 -26.45 -29.60 -8.84
CA ALA A 29 -26.44 -28.14 -9.01
C ALA A 29 -27.84 -27.52 -9.11
N ARG A 30 -28.77 -28.20 -9.81
CA ARG A 30 -30.18 -27.77 -9.92
C ARG A 30 -30.93 -27.88 -8.60
N ASP A 31 -30.67 -28.93 -7.85
CA ASP A 31 -31.28 -29.15 -6.54
C ASP A 31 -30.76 -28.15 -5.51
N GLY A 32 -29.46 -27.78 -5.58
CA GLY A 32 -28.89 -26.70 -4.79
C GLY A 32 -29.48 -25.33 -5.12
N ALA A 33 -29.70 -25.04 -6.40
CA ALA A 33 -30.33 -23.77 -6.81
C ALA A 33 -31.78 -23.69 -6.31
N ARG A 34 -32.55 -24.80 -6.40
CA ARG A 34 -33.93 -24.88 -5.87
C ARG A 34 -33.98 -24.69 -4.36
N LEU A 35 -33.03 -25.29 -3.61
CA LEU A 35 -32.94 -25.12 -2.17
C LEU A 35 -32.73 -23.64 -1.80
N LEU A 36 -31.80 -22.96 -2.47
CA LEU A 36 -31.55 -21.56 -2.24
C LEU A 36 -32.78 -20.69 -2.52
N ASP A 37 -33.47 -20.93 -3.63
CA ASP A 37 -34.70 -20.23 -4.02
C ASP A 37 -35.85 -20.45 -3.02
N GLN A 38 -36.04 -21.71 -2.54
CA GLN A 38 -37.01 -22.02 -1.50
C GLN A 38 -36.71 -21.26 -0.19
N VAL A 39 -35.45 -21.23 0.24
CA VAL A 39 -35.05 -20.48 1.45
C VAL A 39 -35.32 -18.97 1.28
N LEU A 40 -34.94 -18.40 0.15
CA LEU A 40 -35.19 -16.97 -0.13
C LEU A 40 -36.68 -16.65 -0.17
N THR A 41 -37.50 -17.50 -0.79
CA THR A 41 -38.96 -17.37 -0.85
C THR A 41 -39.61 -17.44 0.55
N ILE A 42 -39.17 -18.39 1.38
CA ILE A 42 -39.70 -18.51 2.75
C ILE A 42 -39.30 -17.31 3.60
N VAL A 43 -38.03 -16.88 3.52
CA VAL A 43 -37.53 -15.74 4.30
C VAL A 43 -38.24 -14.45 3.87
N SER A 44 -38.35 -14.17 2.57
CA SER A 44 -39.01 -12.95 2.07
C SER A 44 -40.50 -12.90 2.42
N GLY A 45 -41.17 -14.07 2.47
CA GLY A 45 -42.63 -14.13 2.70
C GLY A 45 -43.04 -14.37 4.14
N ARG A 46 -42.16 -14.84 5.02
CA ARG A 46 -42.55 -15.31 6.39
C ARG A 46 -41.68 -14.78 7.52
N PHE A 47 -40.59 -14.08 7.24
CA PHE A 47 -39.79 -13.46 8.29
C PHE A 47 -40.61 -12.39 9.01
N VAL A 48 -40.45 -12.26 10.35
CA VAL A 48 -41.26 -11.38 11.19
C VAL A 48 -41.21 -9.92 10.75
N ASP A 49 -40.05 -9.45 10.31
CA ASP A 49 -39.87 -8.11 9.76
C ASP A 49 -39.91 -8.15 8.23
N SER A 50 -40.40 -7.08 7.60
CA SER A 50 -40.38 -6.97 6.14
C SER A 50 -38.97 -6.89 5.62
N VAL A 51 -38.59 -7.78 4.70
CA VAL A 51 -37.27 -7.82 4.06
C VAL A 51 -37.44 -7.69 2.56
N ASP A 52 -36.67 -6.75 1.96
CA ASP A 52 -36.64 -6.58 0.52
C ASP A 52 -35.95 -7.77 -0.16
N ALA A 53 -36.61 -8.36 -1.15
CA ALA A 53 -36.13 -9.53 -1.88
C ALA A 53 -34.77 -9.28 -2.56
N ALA A 54 -34.56 -8.12 -3.17
CA ALA A 54 -33.29 -7.78 -3.83
C ALA A 54 -32.13 -7.75 -2.83
N SER A 55 -32.37 -7.19 -1.63
CA SER A 55 -31.42 -7.19 -0.53
C SER A 55 -31.10 -8.61 -0.04
N LEU A 56 -32.07 -9.54 -0.05
CA LEU A 56 -31.81 -10.94 0.31
C LEU A 56 -30.90 -11.64 -0.67
N TYR A 57 -31.12 -11.47 -1.98
CA TYR A 57 -30.25 -12.05 -3.01
C TYR A 57 -28.81 -11.51 -2.92
N GLU A 58 -28.64 -10.20 -2.69
CA GLU A 58 -27.32 -9.62 -2.46
C GLU A 58 -26.63 -10.22 -1.23
N LYS A 59 -27.34 -10.33 -0.09
CA LYS A 59 -26.82 -10.95 1.13
C LYS A 59 -26.45 -12.40 0.94
N ALA A 60 -27.27 -13.17 0.20
CA ALA A 60 -26.97 -14.56 -0.12
C ALA A 60 -25.70 -14.70 -0.98
N ALA A 61 -25.54 -13.84 -2.00
CA ALA A 61 -24.34 -13.82 -2.83
C ALA A 61 -23.08 -13.40 -2.03
N ARG A 62 -23.20 -12.41 -1.14
CA ARG A 62 -22.10 -12.03 -0.22
C ARG A 62 -21.74 -13.20 0.72
N GLY A 63 -22.74 -13.89 1.30
CA GLY A 63 -22.54 -15.04 2.15
C GLY A 63 -21.82 -16.18 1.43
N LEU A 64 -22.21 -16.49 0.21
CA LEU A 64 -21.53 -17.51 -0.62
C LEU A 64 -20.05 -17.18 -0.84
N VAL A 65 -19.73 -15.92 -1.15
CA VAL A 65 -18.34 -15.50 -1.33
C VAL A 65 -17.56 -15.55 -0.01
N HIS A 66 -18.20 -15.18 1.09
CA HIS A 66 -17.61 -15.24 2.43
C HIS A 66 -17.24 -16.68 2.86
N GLU A 67 -18.09 -17.66 2.52
CA GLU A 67 -17.86 -19.09 2.82
C GLU A 67 -16.68 -19.69 2.04
N LEU A 68 -16.10 -18.99 1.06
CA LEU A 68 -14.83 -19.40 0.44
C LEU A 68 -13.66 -19.32 1.42
N ASN A 69 -13.83 -18.65 2.55
CA ASN A 69 -12.79 -18.37 3.55
C ASN A 69 -11.54 -17.72 2.94
N ASP A 70 -11.74 -16.96 1.86
CA ASP A 70 -10.71 -16.18 1.20
C ASP A 70 -10.98 -14.67 1.43
N PRO A 71 -10.15 -14.01 2.20
CA PRO A 71 -10.33 -12.61 2.58
C PRO A 71 -10.16 -11.62 1.44
N TYR A 72 -9.63 -12.08 0.33
CA TYR A 72 -9.40 -11.24 -0.85
C TYR A 72 -10.55 -11.34 -1.86
N SER A 73 -11.44 -12.34 -1.70
CA SER A 73 -12.62 -12.52 -2.53
C SER A 73 -13.80 -11.76 -1.94
N VAL A 74 -14.44 -10.91 -2.75
CA VAL A 74 -15.56 -10.07 -2.30
C VAL A 74 -16.50 -9.73 -3.45
N LEU A 75 -17.81 -9.72 -3.16
CA LEU A 75 -18.80 -9.12 -4.03
C LEU A 75 -18.85 -7.61 -3.81
N LEU A 76 -18.58 -6.85 -4.85
CA LEU A 76 -18.58 -5.39 -4.86
C LEU A 76 -19.92 -4.88 -5.41
N SER A 77 -20.63 -4.06 -4.64
CA SER A 77 -21.74 -3.26 -5.15
C SER A 77 -21.27 -2.19 -6.12
N PRO A 78 -22.13 -1.54 -6.90
CA PRO A 78 -21.75 -0.47 -7.82
C PRO A 78 -20.94 0.66 -7.14
N LYS A 79 -21.34 1.04 -5.92
CA LYS A 79 -20.61 2.05 -5.13
C LYS A 79 -19.23 1.55 -4.70
N GLU A 80 -19.13 0.33 -4.19
CA GLU A 80 -17.85 -0.27 -3.77
C GLU A 80 -16.91 -0.51 -4.96
N LEU A 81 -17.45 -0.90 -6.12
CA LEU A 81 -16.67 -1.03 -7.36
C LEU A 81 -16.12 0.32 -7.83
N ALA A 82 -16.92 1.37 -7.79
CA ALA A 82 -16.46 2.72 -8.13
C ALA A 82 -15.34 3.20 -7.17
N GLN A 83 -15.46 2.93 -5.87
CA GLN A 83 -14.42 3.22 -4.89
C GLN A 83 -13.16 2.40 -5.12
N PHE A 84 -13.30 1.11 -5.40
CA PHE A 84 -12.19 0.21 -5.73
C PHE A 84 -11.44 0.70 -6.98
N ASN A 85 -12.16 1.02 -8.06
CA ASN A 85 -11.56 1.53 -9.30
C ASN A 85 -10.85 2.87 -9.08
N ALA A 86 -11.43 3.79 -8.31
CA ALA A 86 -10.80 5.07 -7.98
C ALA A 86 -9.53 4.89 -7.14
N SER A 87 -9.56 3.97 -6.16
CA SER A 87 -8.41 3.71 -5.30
C SER A 87 -7.28 3.00 -6.04
N THR A 88 -7.59 2.04 -6.91
CA THR A 88 -6.60 1.26 -7.66
C THR A 88 -6.07 2.02 -8.88
N GLY A 89 -6.97 2.71 -9.61
CA GLY A 89 -6.60 3.49 -10.80
C GLY A 89 -5.87 4.79 -10.50
N GLY A 90 -5.92 5.26 -9.25
CA GLY A 90 -5.30 6.53 -8.88
C GLY A 90 -5.97 7.75 -9.52
N LYS A 91 -7.23 7.62 -9.97
CA LYS A 91 -8.00 8.70 -10.62
C LYS A 91 -9.40 8.77 -10.05
N TYR A 92 -9.88 9.98 -9.80
CA TYR A 92 -11.26 10.22 -9.40
C TYR A 92 -11.74 11.61 -9.82
N GLY A 93 -13.04 11.77 -10.01
CA GLY A 93 -13.64 13.09 -10.18
C GLY A 93 -13.78 13.79 -8.83
N GLY A 94 -13.16 14.96 -8.67
CA GLY A 94 -13.16 15.68 -7.39
C GLY A 94 -12.35 16.96 -7.40
N VAL A 95 -11.86 17.35 -6.22
CA VAL A 95 -11.18 18.64 -6.02
C VAL A 95 -9.68 18.52 -5.75
N GLY A 96 -9.18 17.36 -5.32
CA GLY A 96 -7.73 17.08 -5.24
C GLY A 96 -7.08 17.37 -3.91
N MET A 97 -7.62 16.81 -2.82
CA MET A 97 -7.01 16.87 -1.50
C MET A 97 -7.18 15.56 -0.74
N GLU A 98 -6.22 15.25 0.12
CA GLU A 98 -6.28 14.22 1.14
C GLU A 98 -6.84 14.83 2.42
N ILE A 99 -7.77 14.15 3.06
CA ILE A 99 -8.50 14.67 4.21
C ILE A 99 -8.47 13.67 5.36
N LEU A 100 -8.51 14.18 6.58
CA LEU A 100 -8.60 13.38 7.79
C LEU A 100 -9.50 14.06 8.82
N GLU A 101 -10.10 13.30 9.71
CA GLU A 101 -10.91 13.85 10.81
C GLU A 101 -10.01 14.32 11.96
N ILE A 102 -10.22 15.57 12.38
CA ILE A 102 -9.54 16.18 13.52
C ILE A 102 -10.56 16.96 14.36
N GLN A 103 -10.74 16.58 15.62
CA GLN A 103 -11.61 17.30 16.57
C GLN A 103 -13.05 17.50 16.06
N GLY A 104 -13.60 16.47 15.40
CA GLY A 104 -14.96 16.49 14.86
C GLY A 104 -15.12 17.32 13.59
N TYR A 105 -14.04 17.76 12.97
CA TYR A 105 -14.05 18.37 11.64
C TYR A 105 -13.12 17.61 10.70
N VAL A 106 -13.54 17.48 9.45
CA VAL A 106 -12.65 16.99 8.41
C VAL A 106 -11.71 18.10 7.96
N THR A 107 -10.42 17.81 8.03
CA THR A 107 -9.32 18.77 7.83
C THR A 107 -8.45 18.31 6.67
N VAL A 108 -7.94 19.25 5.89
CA VAL A 108 -7.04 19.00 4.77
C VAL A 108 -5.68 18.53 5.32
N GLN A 109 -5.27 17.33 4.96
CA GLN A 109 -3.97 16.75 5.30
C GLN A 109 -2.92 17.06 4.24
N ARG A 110 -3.33 17.04 2.96
CA ARG A 110 -2.46 17.33 1.81
C ARG A 110 -3.29 17.86 0.65
N VAL A 111 -2.72 18.77 -0.12
CA VAL A 111 -3.28 19.21 -1.40
C VAL A 111 -2.44 18.61 -2.52
N PHE A 112 -3.10 17.99 -3.51
CA PHE A 112 -2.41 17.40 -4.66
C PHE A 112 -2.05 18.49 -5.68
N PRO A 113 -0.87 18.40 -6.32
CA PRO A 113 -0.46 19.37 -7.32
C PRO A 113 -1.35 19.33 -8.58
N HIS A 114 -1.48 20.47 -9.24
CA HIS A 114 -2.26 20.66 -10.46
C HIS A 114 -3.76 20.32 -10.34
N THR A 115 -4.33 20.54 -9.16
CA THR A 115 -5.74 20.23 -8.86
C THR A 115 -6.57 21.50 -8.57
N PRO A 116 -7.91 21.40 -8.64
CA PRO A 116 -8.78 22.52 -8.25
C PRO A 116 -8.52 23.06 -6.84
N ALA A 117 -8.15 22.19 -5.88
CA ALA A 117 -7.85 22.59 -4.52
C ALA A 117 -6.58 23.47 -4.43
N GLU A 118 -5.51 23.08 -5.14
CA GLU A 118 -4.29 23.87 -5.23
C GLU A 118 -4.55 25.23 -5.90
N GLN A 119 -5.24 25.21 -7.04
CA GLN A 119 -5.58 26.43 -7.79
C GLN A 119 -6.42 27.42 -6.99
N ALA A 120 -7.26 26.92 -6.10
CA ALA A 120 -8.07 27.74 -5.21
C ALA A 120 -7.34 28.20 -3.94
N GLY A 121 -6.07 27.83 -3.76
CA GLY A 121 -5.27 28.25 -2.61
C GLY A 121 -5.63 27.55 -1.30
N VAL A 122 -6.22 26.33 -1.37
CA VAL A 122 -6.41 25.47 -0.20
C VAL A 122 -5.06 25.02 0.30
N ILE A 123 -4.88 24.97 1.62
CA ILE A 123 -3.64 24.54 2.26
C ILE A 123 -3.88 23.43 3.30
N GLU A 124 -2.81 22.73 3.67
CA GLU A 124 -2.82 21.82 4.80
C GLU A 124 -3.26 22.54 6.09
N GLY A 125 -4.10 21.89 6.88
CA GLY A 125 -4.69 22.44 8.09
C GLY A 125 -6.03 23.16 7.89
N ASP A 126 -6.47 23.45 6.67
CA ASP A 126 -7.80 24.00 6.41
C ASP A 126 -8.88 23.02 6.87
N ARG A 127 -9.82 23.48 7.70
CA ARG A 127 -10.96 22.68 8.17
C ARG A 127 -12.15 22.90 7.27
N ILE A 128 -12.76 21.85 6.80
CA ILE A 128 -14.00 21.92 6.00
C ILE A 128 -15.16 22.12 6.97
N VAL A 129 -15.81 23.28 6.93
CA VAL A 129 -16.88 23.64 7.88
C VAL A 129 -18.26 23.68 7.26
N ALA A 130 -18.37 23.78 5.91
CA ALA A 130 -19.63 23.70 5.18
C ALA A 130 -19.40 23.17 3.77
N ILE A 131 -20.39 22.45 3.20
CA ILE A 131 -20.39 21.96 1.82
C ILE A 131 -21.79 22.11 1.23
N ASP A 132 -21.91 22.83 0.11
CA ASP A 132 -23.16 23.12 -0.60
C ASP A 132 -24.27 23.61 0.35
N THR A 133 -25.36 22.85 0.50
CA THR A 133 -26.49 23.18 1.38
C THR A 133 -26.23 22.84 2.85
N ALA A 134 -25.22 22.03 3.16
CA ALA A 134 -24.84 21.69 4.53
C ALA A 134 -24.07 22.86 5.16
N ALA A 135 -24.76 23.67 5.94
CA ALA A 135 -24.19 24.84 6.59
C ALA A 135 -23.16 24.50 7.71
N ASN A 136 -23.13 23.24 8.16
CA ASN A 136 -22.19 22.75 9.16
C ASN A 136 -21.85 21.28 8.92
N THR A 137 -20.55 20.98 8.80
CA THR A 137 -20.02 19.62 8.60
C THR A 137 -19.38 19.04 9.89
N ARG A 138 -19.59 19.67 11.03
CA ARG A 138 -19.10 19.14 12.30
C ARG A 138 -19.68 17.76 12.59
N GLY A 139 -18.83 16.79 12.91
CA GLY A 139 -19.23 15.41 13.15
C GLY A 139 -19.37 14.55 11.89
N TRP A 140 -19.17 15.14 10.70
CA TRP A 140 -19.11 14.36 9.48
C TRP A 140 -17.83 13.51 9.44
N THR A 141 -17.98 12.28 8.98
CA THR A 141 -16.84 11.40 8.72
C THR A 141 -16.08 11.82 7.48
N THR A 142 -14.83 11.38 7.35
CA THR A 142 -14.04 11.57 6.11
C THR A 142 -14.73 10.97 4.88
N ALA A 143 -15.48 9.87 5.05
CA ALA A 143 -16.25 9.25 3.97
C ALA A 143 -17.38 10.17 3.48
N GLN A 144 -18.16 10.76 4.40
CA GLN A 144 -19.25 11.68 4.06
C GLN A 144 -18.75 12.93 3.34
N VAL A 145 -17.66 13.53 3.84
CA VAL A 145 -17.04 14.70 3.19
C VAL A 145 -16.45 14.32 1.83
N SER A 146 -15.78 13.17 1.74
CA SER A 146 -15.22 12.66 0.49
C SER A 146 -16.30 12.44 -0.57
N ASP A 147 -17.43 11.81 -0.19
CA ASP A 147 -18.57 11.57 -1.08
C ASP A 147 -19.18 12.90 -1.57
N ALA A 148 -19.29 13.93 -0.71
CA ALA A 148 -19.78 15.25 -1.08
C ALA A 148 -18.82 16.02 -2.00
N LEU A 149 -17.50 15.87 -1.80
CA LEU A 149 -16.48 16.54 -2.62
C LEU A 149 -16.25 15.86 -3.96
N LYS A 150 -16.43 14.54 -4.04
CA LYS A 150 -16.36 13.77 -5.28
C LYS A 150 -17.58 14.02 -6.16
N GLY A 151 -17.42 13.77 -7.45
CA GLY A 151 -18.51 13.89 -8.40
C GLY A 151 -18.02 13.98 -9.84
N ARG A 152 -18.97 14.15 -10.76
CA ARG A 152 -18.68 14.22 -12.19
C ARG A 152 -17.75 15.40 -12.50
N PRO A 153 -16.64 15.21 -13.23
CA PRO A 153 -15.82 16.32 -13.72
C PRO A 153 -16.65 17.37 -14.45
N GLY A 154 -16.36 18.66 -14.21
CA GLY A 154 -17.11 19.79 -14.72
C GLY A 154 -18.28 20.25 -13.81
N SER A 155 -18.73 19.43 -12.87
CA SER A 155 -19.75 19.86 -11.90
C SER A 155 -19.14 20.74 -10.80
N LYS A 156 -19.95 21.59 -10.18
CA LYS A 156 -19.51 22.52 -9.13
C LYS A 156 -19.80 21.97 -7.73
N VAL A 157 -19.02 22.40 -6.76
CA VAL A 157 -19.25 22.20 -5.32
C VAL A 157 -18.78 23.45 -4.57
N ASN A 158 -19.58 23.93 -3.63
CA ASN A 158 -19.25 25.07 -2.79
C ASN A 158 -18.79 24.57 -1.43
N VAL A 159 -17.66 25.06 -0.96
CA VAL A 159 -17.05 24.62 0.30
C VAL A 159 -16.64 25.85 1.10
N LYS A 160 -16.84 25.83 2.41
CA LYS A 160 -16.25 26.85 3.31
C LYS A 160 -15.17 26.21 4.16
N PHE A 161 -14.03 26.87 4.20
CA PHE A 161 -12.88 26.44 4.98
C PHE A 161 -12.64 27.40 6.17
N MET A 162 -12.33 26.83 7.33
CA MET A 162 -11.78 27.58 8.46
C MET A 162 -10.28 27.36 8.49
N ARG A 163 -9.53 28.46 8.43
CA ARG A 163 -8.05 28.46 8.43
C ARG A 163 -7.53 29.07 9.71
N ALA A 164 -6.47 28.48 10.26
CA ALA A 164 -5.80 29.05 11.44
C ALA A 164 -5.31 30.48 11.15
N GLY A 165 -5.61 31.41 12.06
CA GLY A 165 -5.26 32.84 11.91
C GLY A 165 -6.22 33.66 11.02
N VAL A 166 -7.29 33.07 10.49
CA VAL A 166 -8.31 33.77 9.72
C VAL A 166 -9.63 33.72 10.50
N ALA A 167 -10.24 34.88 10.76
CA ALA A 167 -11.43 34.96 11.63
C ALA A 167 -12.69 34.41 10.96
N GLU A 168 -12.86 34.67 9.66
CA GLU A 168 -14.05 34.29 8.90
C GLU A 168 -13.81 33.07 8.01
N PRO A 169 -14.82 32.19 7.82
CA PRO A 169 -14.69 31.07 6.90
C PRO A 169 -14.44 31.53 5.46
N ILE A 170 -13.49 30.91 4.79
CA ILE A 170 -13.11 31.19 3.40
C ILE A 170 -14.04 30.43 2.47
N PRO A 171 -14.90 31.09 1.69
CA PRO A 171 -15.75 30.43 0.71
C PRO A 171 -14.96 30.12 -0.57
N VAL A 172 -15.10 28.89 -1.07
CA VAL A 172 -14.47 28.42 -2.31
C VAL A 172 -15.49 27.66 -3.14
N THR A 173 -15.63 28.01 -4.42
CA THR A 173 -16.39 27.25 -5.40
C THR A 173 -15.43 26.47 -6.28
N PHE A 174 -15.45 25.15 -6.16
CA PHE A 174 -14.66 24.28 -7.03
C PHE A 174 -15.44 23.87 -8.27
N THR A 175 -14.76 23.78 -9.39
CA THR A 175 -15.18 22.95 -10.53
C THR A 175 -14.44 21.63 -10.42
N ARG A 176 -15.16 20.52 -10.21
CA ARG A 176 -14.54 19.20 -10.09
C ARG A 176 -13.79 18.83 -11.36
N ALA A 177 -12.63 18.24 -11.20
CA ALA A 177 -11.78 17.78 -12.30
C ALA A 177 -11.43 16.29 -12.13
N ASN A 178 -10.84 15.70 -13.16
CA ASN A 178 -10.16 14.41 -13.01
C ASN A 178 -8.89 14.61 -12.20
N VAL A 179 -8.92 14.20 -10.94
CA VAL A 179 -7.78 14.25 -10.04
C VAL A 179 -6.94 12.98 -10.22
N ARG A 180 -5.63 13.15 -10.37
CA ARG A 180 -4.66 12.04 -10.36
C ARG A 180 -3.94 12.01 -9.03
N ILE A 181 -3.88 10.84 -8.43
CA ILE A 181 -3.07 10.60 -7.22
C ILE A 181 -1.69 10.13 -7.71
N PRO A 182 -0.61 10.89 -7.47
CA PRO A 182 0.70 10.49 -7.95
C PRO A 182 1.14 9.17 -7.33
N ALA A 183 1.66 8.25 -8.14
CA ALA A 183 2.31 7.03 -7.68
C ALA A 183 3.66 7.35 -7.02
N VAL A 184 4.38 8.33 -7.57
CA VAL A 184 5.65 8.87 -7.06
C VAL A 184 5.44 10.34 -6.70
N PRO A 185 5.08 10.69 -5.46
CA PRO A 185 4.75 12.07 -5.08
C PRO A 185 5.93 13.03 -5.21
N TYR A 186 7.13 12.51 -5.15
CA TYR A 186 8.38 13.24 -5.40
C TYR A 186 9.51 12.23 -5.65
N ALA A 187 10.56 12.67 -6.32
CA ALA A 187 11.82 11.95 -6.41
C ALA A 187 12.97 12.95 -6.20
N ILE A 188 13.93 12.61 -5.37
CA ILE A 188 14.97 13.55 -4.95
C ILE A 188 16.37 12.97 -5.07
N MET A 189 17.31 13.84 -5.37
CA MET A 189 18.72 13.56 -5.18
C MET A 189 19.04 13.76 -3.70
N LEU A 190 19.52 12.73 -3.05
CA LEU A 190 20.11 12.79 -1.72
C LEU A 190 21.62 13.08 -1.83
N ASP A 191 22.26 13.26 -0.67
CA ASP A 191 23.70 13.51 -0.61
C ASP A 191 24.50 12.43 -1.37
N GLU A 192 25.66 12.82 -1.90
CA GLU A 192 26.57 11.95 -2.64
C GLU A 192 26.00 11.32 -3.91
N LYS A 193 25.04 11.97 -4.54
CA LYS A 193 24.45 11.56 -5.83
C LYS A 193 23.73 10.21 -5.78
N ILE A 194 22.94 9.98 -4.74
CA ILE A 194 22.03 8.85 -4.64
C ILE A 194 20.61 9.33 -4.84
N GLY A 195 19.93 8.78 -5.86
CA GLY A 195 18.53 9.08 -6.14
C GLY A 195 17.60 8.30 -5.22
N TYR A 196 16.58 8.96 -4.67
CA TYR A 196 15.54 8.35 -3.86
C TYR A 196 14.17 8.51 -4.52
N ILE A 197 13.46 7.40 -4.68
CA ILE A 197 12.17 7.30 -5.39
C ILE A 197 11.19 6.55 -4.49
N PRO A 198 10.26 7.22 -3.79
CA PRO A 198 9.17 6.57 -3.06
C PRO A 198 8.05 6.21 -4.02
N LEU A 199 7.76 4.93 -4.20
CA LEU A 199 6.61 4.43 -4.94
C LEU A 199 5.51 4.05 -3.95
N GLN A 200 4.45 4.86 -3.90
CA GLN A 200 3.36 4.68 -2.92
C GLN A 200 2.28 3.70 -3.37
N GLN A 201 2.07 3.56 -4.69
CA GLN A 201 1.03 2.71 -5.24
C GLN A 201 1.35 2.31 -6.68
N PHE A 202 0.92 1.11 -7.10
CA PHE A 202 0.99 0.65 -8.49
C PHE A 202 -0.31 1.00 -9.23
N ASN A 203 -0.57 2.30 -9.42
CA ASN A 203 -1.69 2.79 -10.21
C ASN A 203 -1.34 2.88 -11.71
N GLU A 204 -2.26 3.39 -12.55
CA GLU A 204 -2.08 3.43 -14.01
C GLU A 204 -0.86 4.23 -14.49
N THR A 205 -0.36 5.19 -13.70
CA THR A 205 0.77 6.06 -14.07
C THR A 205 2.09 5.67 -13.41
N ALA A 206 2.09 4.61 -12.59
CA ALA A 206 3.23 4.25 -11.74
C ALA A 206 4.51 4.01 -12.54
N THR A 207 4.44 3.28 -13.65
CA THR A 207 5.62 3.00 -14.50
C THR A 207 6.19 4.29 -15.10
N GLU A 208 5.33 5.12 -15.68
CA GLU A 208 5.74 6.39 -16.29
C GLU A 208 6.41 7.31 -15.26
N GLU A 209 5.83 7.42 -14.07
CA GLU A 209 6.35 8.28 -13.00
C GLU A 209 7.68 7.77 -12.45
N VAL A 210 7.84 6.45 -12.26
CA VAL A 210 9.11 5.83 -11.85
C VAL A 210 10.17 6.03 -12.94
N GLU A 211 9.84 5.75 -14.21
CA GLU A 211 10.77 5.91 -15.33
C GLU A 211 11.24 7.37 -15.47
N ASN A 212 10.32 8.33 -15.45
CA ASN A 212 10.64 9.75 -15.51
C ASN A 212 11.55 10.17 -14.34
N SER A 213 11.29 9.64 -13.14
CA SER A 213 12.12 9.88 -11.96
C SER A 213 13.54 9.33 -12.13
N ILE A 214 13.67 8.09 -12.63
CA ILE A 214 14.97 7.47 -12.92
C ILE A 214 15.74 8.30 -13.96
N ARG A 215 15.10 8.59 -15.10
CA ARG A 215 15.73 9.36 -16.20
C ARG A 215 16.21 10.73 -15.73
N ARG A 216 15.42 11.42 -14.92
CA ARG A 216 15.78 12.72 -14.36
C ARG A 216 16.97 12.60 -13.40
N LEU A 217 16.89 11.70 -12.41
CA LEU A 217 17.95 11.53 -11.41
C LEU A 217 19.27 11.07 -12.04
N VAL A 218 19.23 10.18 -13.02
CA VAL A 218 20.43 9.75 -13.76
C VAL A 218 21.05 10.91 -14.55
N ARG A 219 20.25 11.74 -15.23
CA ARG A 219 20.74 12.96 -15.90
C ARG A 219 21.35 13.97 -14.92
N GLU A 220 20.82 14.05 -13.70
CA GLU A 220 21.37 14.88 -12.61
C GLU A 220 22.64 14.27 -11.99
N GLY A 221 23.05 13.08 -12.45
CA GLY A 221 24.29 12.40 -12.06
C GLY A 221 24.14 11.43 -10.90
N ALA A 222 22.96 10.82 -10.71
CA ALA A 222 22.79 9.77 -9.71
C ALA A 222 23.73 8.59 -10.01
N ARG A 223 24.48 8.15 -8.98
CA ARG A 223 25.40 7.00 -9.04
C ARG A 223 24.76 5.72 -8.49
N GLY A 224 23.67 5.83 -7.78
CA GLY A 224 22.88 4.74 -7.22
C GLY A 224 21.45 5.18 -6.97
N LEU A 225 20.55 4.23 -6.84
CA LEU A 225 19.12 4.46 -6.65
C LEU A 225 18.60 3.70 -5.42
N VAL A 226 17.70 4.36 -4.68
CA VAL A 226 16.86 3.72 -3.67
C VAL A 226 15.42 3.80 -4.17
N LEU A 227 14.79 2.64 -4.43
CA LEU A 227 13.35 2.51 -4.67
C LEU A 227 12.68 2.12 -3.36
N ASP A 228 11.87 3.02 -2.81
CA ASP A 228 11.20 2.80 -1.53
C ASP A 228 9.78 2.25 -1.75
N LEU A 229 9.58 0.98 -1.41
CA LEU A 229 8.30 0.27 -1.46
C LEU A 229 7.67 0.10 -0.07
N ARG A 230 8.23 0.70 0.96
CA ARG A 230 7.66 0.63 2.30
C ARG A 230 6.27 1.26 2.34
N GLY A 231 5.33 0.58 3.00
CA GLY A 231 3.94 1.03 3.08
C GLY A 231 3.13 0.84 1.80
N ASN A 232 3.72 0.32 0.71
CA ASN A 232 3.07 0.15 -0.58
C ASN A 232 2.34 -1.20 -0.66
N GLY A 233 1.01 -1.20 -0.57
CA GLY A 233 0.15 -2.40 -0.64
C GLY A 233 0.01 -3.03 -2.03
N GLY A 234 0.69 -2.51 -3.05
CA GLY A 234 0.63 -3.00 -4.43
C GLY A 234 -0.31 -2.19 -5.33
N GLY A 235 -0.99 -2.86 -6.23
CA GLY A 235 -1.87 -2.29 -7.25
C GLY A 235 -1.95 -3.18 -8.48
N TYR A 236 -1.90 -2.60 -9.67
CA TYR A 236 -1.98 -3.33 -10.94
C TYR A 236 -0.78 -4.25 -11.17
N LEU A 237 -1.05 -5.50 -11.52
CA LEU A 237 -0.03 -6.51 -11.83
C LEU A 237 0.84 -6.07 -13.01
N GLU A 238 0.23 -5.52 -14.06
CA GLU A 238 0.91 -5.04 -15.26
C GLU A 238 1.94 -3.95 -14.92
N GLN A 239 1.61 -3.06 -13.98
CA GLN A 239 2.54 -2.01 -13.53
C GLN A 239 3.75 -2.60 -12.81
N SER A 240 3.59 -3.71 -12.07
CA SER A 240 4.74 -4.37 -11.45
C SER A 240 5.68 -4.99 -12.49
N ALA A 241 5.12 -5.59 -13.55
CA ALA A 241 5.92 -6.15 -14.63
C ALA A 241 6.67 -5.05 -15.39
N THR A 242 5.99 -3.96 -15.74
CA THR A 242 6.63 -2.85 -16.48
C THR A 242 7.66 -2.10 -15.64
N ILE A 243 7.44 -1.92 -14.33
CA ILE A 243 8.44 -1.32 -13.43
C ILE A 243 9.66 -2.23 -13.25
N ALA A 244 9.47 -3.55 -13.10
CA ALA A 244 10.60 -4.49 -13.05
C ALA A 244 11.41 -4.45 -14.36
N ASN A 245 10.74 -4.29 -15.51
CA ASN A 245 11.40 -4.15 -16.81
C ASN A 245 12.28 -2.89 -16.91
N LEU A 246 12.07 -1.83 -16.13
CA LEU A 246 12.97 -0.67 -16.12
C LEU A 246 14.40 -1.04 -15.70
N PHE A 247 14.59 -2.20 -15.06
CA PHE A 247 15.85 -2.65 -14.49
C PHE A 247 16.33 -4.00 -15.06
N LEU A 248 15.43 -4.84 -15.58
CA LEU A 248 15.74 -6.19 -16.09
C LEU A 248 15.98 -6.18 -17.59
N GLY A 249 16.91 -7.01 -18.05
CA GLY A 249 17.20 -7.19 -19.45
C GLY A 249 16.09 -7.95 -20.18
N LYS A 250 15.93 -7.65 -21.46
CA LYS A 250 14.95 -8.31 -22.33
C LYS A 250 15.07 -9.83 -22.26
N GLY A 251 13.93 -10.51 -22.04
CA GLY A 251 13.83 -11.97 -21.95
C GLY A 251 14.01 -12.53 -20.54
N GLN A 252 14.38 -11.72 -19.54
CA GLN A 252 14.39 -12.17 -18.16
C GLN A 252 12.94 -12.34 -17.65
N GLU A 253 12.67 -13.44 -16.95
CA GLU A 253 11.38 -13.69 -16.33
C GLU A 253 11.16 -12.70 -15.17
N ILE A 254 9.98 -12.08 -15.09
CA ILE A 254 9.61 -11.20 -13.98
C ILE A 254 8.80 -11.97 -12.93
N SER A 255 7.82 -12.70 -13.40
CA SER A 255 6.97 -13.54 -12.56
C SER A 255 6.22 -14.57 -13.38
N SER A 256 5.66 -15.58 -12.74
CA SER A 256 4.71 -16.48 -13.38
C SER A 256 3.46 -16.64 -12.52
N VAL A 257 2.33 -16.90 -13.19
CA VAL A 257 1.01 -17.08 -12.59
C VAL A 257 0.51 -18.49 -12.90
N ARG A 258 -0.08 -19.15 -11.90
CA ARG A 258 -0.71 -20.47 -12.06
C ARG A 258 -2.11 -20.44 -11.48
N GLY A 259 -3.10 -20.66 -12.33
CA GLY A 259 -4.50 -20.81 -11.97
C GLY A 259 -4.89 -22.25 -11.64
N ARG A 260 -6.20 -22.48 -11.45
CA ARG A 260 -6.78 -23.79 -11.12
C ARG A 260 -6.50 -24.86 -12.18
N GLY A 261 -6.40 -24.49 -13.46
CA GLY A 261 -6.10 -25.40 -14.58
C GLY A 261 -4.65 -25.87 -14.64
N GLY A 262 -3.75 -25.29 -13.82
CA GLY A 262 -2.33 -25.65 -13.77
C GLY A 262 -1.47 -24.98 -14.85
N ASP A 263 -2.06 -24.28 -15.80
CA ASP A 263 -1.33 -23.54 -16.84
C ASP A 263 -0.47 -22.46 -16.23
N ARG A 264 0.80 -22.43 -16.66
CA ARG A 264 1.77 -21.43 -16.22
C ARG A 264 1.83 -20.29 -17.25
N GLN A 265 1.34 -19.12 -16.88
CA GLN A 265 1.53 -17.89 -17.63
C GLN A 265 2.77 -17.16 -17.10
N VAL A 266 3.70 -16.81 -17.98
CA VAL A 266 4.96 -16.16 -17.60
C VAL A 266 4.99 -14.73 -18.13
N PHE A 267 5.42 -13.81 -17.28
CA PHE A 267 5.67 -12.41 -17.63
C PHE A 267 7.18 -12.21 -17.76
N PHE A 268 7.61 -11.73 -18.91
CA PHE A 268 9.00 -11.45 -19.22
C PHE A 268 9.25 -9.95 -19.38
N ALA A 269 10.48 -9.52 -19.15
CA ALA A 269 10.95 -8.21 -19.58
C ALA A 269 11.00 -8.17 -21.11
N THR A 270 10.31 -7.21 -21.72
CA THR A 270 10.15 -7.09 -23.17
C THR A 270 10.92 -5.93 -23.77
N GLU A 271 11.16 -4.88 -22.97
CA GLU A 271 11.79 -3.64 -23.41
C GLU A 271 13.25 -3.55 -22.95
N THR A 272 13.98 -2.62 -23.54
CA THR A 272 15.33 -2.26 -23.08
C THR A 272 15.23 -1.55 -21.72
N PRO A 273 15.97 -1.99 -20.70
CA PRO A 273 15.88 -1.39 -19.37
C PRO A 273 16.37 0.07 -19.36
N THR A 274 15.66 0.91 -18.61
CA THR A 274 16.02 2.34 -18.46
C THR A 274 17.27 2.55 -17.60
N ALA A 275 17.49 1.69 -16.61
CA ALA A 275 18.63 1.78 -15.69
C ALA A 275 19.30 0.40 -15.49
N PRO A 276 19.93 -0.20 -16.53
CA PRO A 276 20.45 -1.57 -16.46
C PRO A 276 21.61 -1.74 -15.47
N THR A 277 22.44 -0.72 -15.29
CA THR A 277 23.72 -0.82 -14.57
C THR A 277 23.78 0.01 -13.28
N VAL A 278 22.87 0.96 -13.09
CA VAL A 278 22.87 1.80 -11.89
C VAL A 278 22.60 0.94 -10.65
N PRO A 279 23.48 0.95 -9.62
CA PRO A 279 23.28 0.21 -8.38
C PRO A 279 21.92 0.54 -7.75
N LEU A 280 21.18 -0.48 -7.33
CA LEU A 280 19.83 -0.37 -6.82
C LEU A 280 19.67 -1.05 -5.47
N VAL A 281 19.10 -0.31 -4.53
CA VAL A 281 18.57 -0.85 -3.26
C VAL A 281 17.05 -0.66 -3.26
N ILE A 282 16.31 -1.68 -2.87
CA ILE A 282 14.87 -1.61 -2.67
C ILE A 282 14.57 -1.70 -1.18
N LEU A 283 13.81 -0.74 -0.67
CA LEU A 283 13.33 -0.78 0.71
C LEU A 283 11.98 -1.49 0.80
N THR A 284 11.86 -2.41 1.75
CA THR A 284 10.62 -3.13 2.04
C THR A 284 10.26 -3.11 3.53
N ASP A 285 8.98 -3.22 3.83
CA ASP A 285 8.44 -3.41 5.18
C ASP A 285 7.25 -4.40 5.16
N GLY A 286 6.70 -4.74 6.32
CA GLY A 286 5.55 -5.64 6.45
C GLY A 286 4.27 -5.17 5.76
N ARG A 287 4.23 -3.95 5.20
CA ARG A 287 3.12 -3.43 4.39
C ARG A 287 3.43 -3.43 2.89
N SER A 288 4.66 -3.72 2.49
CA SER A 288 5.02 -3.94 1.09
C SER A 288 4.37 -5.23 0.59
N ALA A 289 3.36 -5.13 -0.28
CA ALA A 289 2.51 -6.27 -0.63
C ALA A 289 2.28 -6.41 -2.13
N SER A 290 1.96 -7.65 -2.59
CA SER A 290 1.44 -7.92 -3.95
C SER A 290 2.39 -7.41 -5.06
N ALA A 291 2.01 -6.39 -5.85
CA ALA A 291 2.83 -5.80 -6.92
C ALA A 291 4.22 -5.35 -6.43
N SER A 292 4.32 -4.81 -5.20
CA SER A 292 5.60 -4.48 -4.56
C SER A 292 6.49 -5.72 -4.39
N GLU A 293 5.90 -6.85 -4.03
CA GLU A 293 6.60 -8.10 -3.82
C GLU A 293 7.03 -8.75 -5.14
N ILE A 294 6.25 -8.54 -6.21
CA ILE A 294 6.63 -8.98 -7.56
C ILE A 294 7.91 -8.25 -8.00
N VAL A 295 7.94 -6.91 -7.88
CA VAL A 295 9.13 -6.11 -8.22
C VAL A 295 10.33 -6.50 -7.36
N ALA A 296 10.15 -6.52 -6.03
CA ALA A 296 11.23 -6.86 -5.11
C ALA A 296 11.75 -8.29 -5.33
N GLY A 297 10.83 -9.27 -5.48
CA GLY A 297 11.17 -10.68 -5.68
C GLY A 297 11.87 -10.95 -7.02
N ALA A 298 11.39 -10.34 -8.11
CA ALA A 298 12.02 -10.46 -9.42
C ALA A 298 13.45 -9.90 -9.42
N LEU A 299 13.63 -8.68 -8.90
CA LEU A 299 14.93 -8.02 -8.87
C LEU A 299 15.90 -8.67 -7.88
N GLN A 300 15.39 -9.29 -6.81
CA GLN A 300 16.18 -10.11 -5.89
C GLN A 300 16.68 -11.40 -6.54
N ASP A 301 15.79 -12.11 -7.25
CA ASP A 301 16.11 -13.40 -7.87
C ASP A 301 17.11 -13.24 -9.04
N HIS A 302 17.07 -12.11 -9.74
CA HIS A 302 18.04 -11.77 -10.79
C HIS A 302 19.30 -11.05 -10.27
N ASP A 303 19.53 -10.98 -8.96
CA ASP A 303 20.66 -10.24 -8.37
C ASP A 303 20.78 -8.79 -8.86
N ARG A 304 19.63 -8.19 -9.26
CA ARG A 304 19.58 -6.84 -9.84
C ARG A 304 19.39 -5.75 -8.79
N ALA A 305 18.84 -6.08 -7.62
CA ALA A 305 18.70 -5.16 -6.50
C ALA A 305 19.04 -5.83 -5.18
N VAL A 306 19.58 -5.07 -4.25
CA VAL A 306 19.65 -5.47 -2.83
C VAL A 306 18.32 -5.11 -2.18
N ILE A 307 17.64 -6.09 -1.61
CA ILE A 307 16.44 -5.86 -0.81
C ILE A 307 16.86 -5.60 0.64
N LEU A 308 16.42 -4.46 1.18
CA LEU A 308 16.80 -3.99 2.50
C LEU A 308 15.54 -3.56 3.29
N GLY A 309 15.52 -3.82 4.58
CA GLY A 309 14.42 -3.43 5.47
C GLY A 309 13.91 -4.60 6.28
N THR A 310 12.60 -4.77 6.36
CA THR A 310 11.96 -5.92 7.00
C THR A 310 11.20 -6.76 5.99
N THR A 311 10.88 -8.00 6.39
CA THR A 311 10.14 -8.96 5.56
C THR A 311 8.82 -8.34 5.08
N SER A 312 8.50 -8.56 3.79
CA SER A 312 7.29 -8.01 3.16
C SER A 312 6.00 -8.69 3.66
N PHE A 313 4.86 -8.25 3.18
CA PHE A 313 3.55 -8.74 3.63
C PHE A 313 3.30 -10.23 3.33
N GLY A 314 3.69 -10.74 2.16
CA GLY A 314 3.45 -12.12 1.75
C GLY A 314 2.06 -12.35 1.12
N LYS A 315 1.70 -11.55 0.11
CA LYS A 315 0.50 -11.74 -0.72
C LYS A 315 0.88 -12.28 -2.09
N GLY A 316 0.95 -13.60 -2.21
CA GLY A 316 1.26 -14.33 -3.45
C GLY A 316 0.03 -14.73 -4.26
N LEU A 317 -1.07 -13.99 -4.18
CA LEU A 317 -2.36 -14.29 -4.80
C LEU A 317 -2.72 -13.25 -5.87
N VAL A 318 -3.37 -13.72 -6.93
CA VAL A 318 -3.92 -12.89 -8.01
C VAL A 318 -5.43 -12.83 -7.87
N GLN A 319 -5.98 -11.61 -7.87
CA GLN A 319 -7.42 -11.40 -7.92
C GLN A 319 -7.85 -10.95 -9.31
N THR A 320 -8.92 -11.57 -9.82
CA THR A 320 -9.60 -11.15 -11.04
C THR A 320 -10.93 -10.51 -10.67
N VAL A 321 -11.28 -9.43 -11.36
CA VAL A 321 -12.56 -8.74 -11.19
C VAL A 321 -13.47 -9.13 -12.36
N TYR A 322 -14.58 -9.78 -12.03
CA TYR A 322 -15.59 -10.20 -13.00
C TYR A 322 -16.77 -9.24 -12.91
N PRO A 323 -17.08 -8.48 -13.98
CA PRO A 323 -18.28 -7.66 -14.00
C PRO A 323 -19.52 -8.52 -13.96
N LEU A 324 -20.54 -8.08 -13.22
CA LEU A 324 -21.84 -8.72 -13.08
C LEU A 324 -22.95 -7.74 -13.46
N ASP A 325 -24.14 -8.29 -13.68
CA ASP A 325 -25.33 -7.48 -13.96
C ASP A 325 -25.65 -6.51 -12.81
N GLY A 326 -26.40 -5.45 -13.12
CA GLY A 326 -26.74 -4.43 -12.15
C GLY A 326 -25.56 -3.54 -11.69
N GLY A 327 -24.40 -3.62 -12.36
CA GLY A 327 -23.21 -2.83 -12.02
C GLY A 327 -22.39 -3.41 -10.84
N TYR A 328 -22.71 -4.61 -10.39
CA TYR A 328 -21.91 -5.34 -9.41
C TYR A 328 -20.63 -5.91 -10.03
N ALA A 329 -19.69 -6.32 -9.21
CA ALA A 329 -18.54 -7.10 -9.65
C ALA A 329 -18.11 -8.11 -8.58
N LEU A 330 -17.67 -9.28 -9.03
CA LEU A 330 -17.02 -10.27 -8.17
C LEU A 330 -15.50 -10.13 -8.30
N LYS A 331 -14.85 -9.64 -7.26
CA LYS A 331 -13.40 -9.72 -7.14
C LYS A 331 -13.06 -11.04 -6.45
N MET A 332 -12.33 -11.92 -7.11
CA MET A 332 -12.07 -13.28 -6.64
C MET A 332 -10.61 -13.67 -6.85
N THR A 333 -10.05 -14.41 -5.91
CA THR A 333 -8.73 -15.05 -6.06
C THR A 333 -8.82 -16.17 -7.07
N THR A 334 -8.06 -16.06 -8.16
CA THR A 334 -8.10 -16.99 -9.29
C THR A 334 -6.78 -17.72 -9.53
N ALA A 335 -5.67 -17.19 -9.00
CA ALA A 335 -4.36 -17.77 -9.23
C ALA A 335 -3.36 -17.41 -8.11
N LYS A 336 -2.23 -18.13 -8.13
CA LYS A 336 -1.03 -17.83 -7.35
C LYS A 336 0.06 -17.34 -8.28
N TRP A 337 0.86 -16.39 -7.82
CA TRP A 337 2.04 -15.96 -8.55
C TRP A 337 3.33 -16.44 -7.88
N PHE A 338 4.37 -16.55 -8.70
CA PHE A 338 5.68 -17.07 -8.33
C PHE A 338 6.77 -16.16 -8.88
N THR A 339 7.87 -16.04 -8.16
CA THR A 339 9.05 -15.30 -8.60
C THR A 339 9.83 -16.09 -9.69
N PRO A 340 10.83 -15.49 -10.35
CA PRO A 340 11.65 -16.18 -11.36
C PRO A 340 12.30 -17.48 -10.86
N SER A 341 12.76 -17.52 -9.62
CA SER A 341 13.32 -18.74 -9.01
C SER A 341 12.27 -19.83 -8.73
N GLY A 342 10.98 -19.55 -8.97
CA GLY A 342 9.86 -20.49 -8.75
C GLY A 342 9.33 -20.50 -7.33
N ARG A 343 9.79 -19.64 -6.44
CA ARG A 343 9.29 -19.57 -5.06
C ARG A 343 7.94 -18.84 -5.00
N SER A 344 7.01 -19.40 -4.21
CA SER A 344 5.82 -18.68 -3.77
C SER A 344 6.15 -17.84 -2.54
N ILE A 345 5.63 -16.63 -2.52
CA ILE A 345 5.79 -15.73 -1.38
C ILE A 345 4.52 -15.69 -0.50
N GLN A 346 3.47 -16.47 -0.84
CA GLN A 346 2.25 -16.50 -0.06
C GLN A 346 2.54 -16.95 1.38
N LYS A 347 2.23 -16.11 2.36
CA LYS A 347 2.18 -16.50 3.77
C LYS A 347 0.86 -17.19 4.08
N ASP A 348 0.91 -18.23 4.89
CA ASP A 348 -0.29 -18.86 5.43
C ASP A 348 -0.89 -17.95 6.50
N ARG A 349 -2.15 -17.58 6.27
CA ARG A 349 -2.95 -16.76 7.19
C ARG A 349 -4.23 -17.49 7.55
N LYS A 350 -4.59 -17.40 8.82
CA LYS A 350 -5.89 -17.91 9.29
C LYS A 350 -6.87 -16.75 9.37
N LEU A 351 -7.98 -16.87 8.66
CA LEU A 351 -9.10 -15.95 8.77
C LEU A 351 -9.81 -16.18 10.11
N LEU A 352 -10.02 -15.12 10.88
CA LEU A 352 -10.82 -15.15 12.11
C LEU A 352 -12.30 -14.86 11.80
N PRO A 353 -13.22 -15.23 12.72
CA PRO A 353 -14.66 -15.00 12.53
C PRO A 353 -15.04 -13.52 12.37
N ASP A 354 -14.24 -12.59 12.86
CA ASP A 354 -14.44 -11.14 12.73
C ASP A 354 -13.93 -10.58 11.38
N GLY A 355 -13.45 -11.45 10.48
CA GLY A 355 -12.89 -11.06 9.19
C GLY A 355 -11.44 -10.57 9.25
N SER A 356 -10.82 -10.53 10.42
CA SER A 356 -9.39 -10.23 10.58
C SER A 356 -8.51 -11.44 10.29
N PHE A 357 -7.21 -11.20 10.08
CA PHE A 357 -6.24 -12.26 9.85
C PHE A 357 -5.29 -12.40 11.01
N VAL A 358 -4.96 -13.65 11.35
CA VAL A 358 -3.78 -13.96 12.17
C VAL A 358 -2.75 -14.64 11.29
N GLU A 359 -1.54 -14.06 11.25
CA GLU A 359 -0.39 -14.74 10.68
C GLU A 359 -0.03 -15.94 11.55
N THR A 360 0.24 -17.07 10.90
CA THR A 360 0.65 -18.30 11.60
C THR A 360 1.98 -18.07 12.33
N LEU A 361 2.81 -17.16 11.84
CA LEU A 361 4.03 -16.70 12.49
C LEU A 361 4.22 -15.19 12.22
N PRO A 362 3.98 -14.31 13.22
CA PRO A 362 4.22 -12.87 13.08
C PRO A 362 5.69 -12.55 12.77
N ASP A 363 5.94 -11.54 11.96
CA ASP A 363 7.30 -11.12 11.58
C ASP A 363 8.16 -10.74 12.79
N SER A 364 7.56 -10.27 13.89
CA SER A 364 8.25 -9.99 15.16
C SER A 364 8.83 -11.25 15.84
N MET A 365 8.36 -12.43 15.45
CA MET A 365 8.83 -13.73 15.90
C MET A 365 9.73 -14.43 14.88
N GLU A 366 9.99 -13.80 13.73
CA GLU A 366 10.86 -14.38 12.72
C GLU A 366 12.32 -14.34 13.16
N THR A 367 12.81 -15.46 13.64
CA THR A 367 14.23 -15.66 13.97
C THR A 367 14.99 -16.16 12.75
N ASP A 368 16.32 -16.03 12.78
CA ASP A 368 17.20 -16.63 11.76
C ASP A 368 16.99 -18.15 11.62
N SER A 369 16.64 -18.83 12.71
CA SER A 369 16.32 -20.27 12.69
C SER A 369 15.07 -20.55 11.89
N VAL A 370 14.00 -19.81 12.12
CA VAL A 370 12.74 -19.94 11.39
C VAL A 370 12.94 -19.62 9.90
N ARG A 371 13.66 -18.54 9.59
CA ARG A 371 14.01 -18.19 8.21
C ARG A 371 14.77 -19.33 7.52
N LYS A 372 15.78 -19.92 8.17
CA LYS A 372 16.59 -21.00 7.61
C LYS A 372 15.83 -22.32 7.42
N SER A 373 14.68 -22.51 8.09
CA SER A 373 13.80 -23.68 7.90
C SER A 373 12.90 -23.57 6.66
N ARG A 374 12.75 -22.38 6.08
CA ARG A 374 11.93 -22.15 4.88
C ARG A 374 12.50 -22.82 3.63
N PRO A 375 11.68 -23.12 2.61
CA PRO A 375 12.16 -23.61 1.33
C PRO A 375 13.21 -22.69 0.73
N LYS A 376 14.33 -23.27 0.29
CA LYS A 376 15.48 -22.54 -0.26
C LYS A 376 15.45 -22.60 -1.78
N PHE A 377 15.64 -21.45 -2.40
CA PHE A 377 15.79 -21.28 -3.83
C PHE A 377 17.11 -20.58 -4.11
N LYS A 378 17.50 -20.49 -5.38
CA LYS A 378 18.73 -19.81 -5.80
C LYS A 378 18.40 -18.64 -6.71
N SER A 379 19.08 -17.53 -6.50
CA SER A 379 19.14 -16.43 -7.45
C SER A 379 20.03 -16.82 -8.65
N ASP A 380 20.08 -15.97 -9.67
CA ASP A 380 20.92 -16.19 -10.87
C ASP A 380 22.41 -16.35 -10.50
N ALA A 381 22.92 -15.60 -9.53
CA ALA A 381 24.29 -15.73 -9.04
C ALA A 381 24.47 -16.87 -8.01
N GLY A 382 23.43 -17.67 -7.73
CA GLY A 382 23.48 -18.80 -6.82
C GLY A 382 23.32 -18.44 -5.33
N ARG A 383 22.97 -17.19 -4.99
CA ARG A 383 22.65 -16.80 -3.61
C ARG A 383 21.39 -17.54 -3.14
N ILE A 384 21.32 -17.85 -1.84
CA ILE A 384 20.11 -18.42 -1.25
C ILE A 384 19.07 -17.33 -1.06
N VAL A 385 17.89 -17.55 -1.64
CA VAL A 385 16.67 -16.79 -1.40
C VAL A 385 15.59 -17.70 -0.81
N TYR A 386 14.76 -17.17 0.08
CA TYR A 386 13.80 -17.99 0.82
C TYR A 386 12.39 -17.84 0.26
N GLY A 387 11.64 -18.94 0.19
CA GLY A 387 10.24 -19.00 -0.20
C GLY A 387 9.32 -19.27 1.00
N GLY A 388 8.00 -19.36 0.73
CA GLY A 388 7.01 -19.76 1.74
C GLY A 388 6.77 -18.73 2.85
N GLY A 389 6.93 -17.45 2.56
CA GLY A 389 6.70 -16.47 3.62
C GLY A 389 7.15 -15.05 3.28
N ALA A 390 6.63 -14.48 2.19
CA ALA A 390 6.97 -13.13 1.75
C ALA A 390 8.38 -13.00 1.12
N VAL A 391 8.75 -11.80 0.72
CA VAL A 391 10.12 -11.46 0.28
C VAL A 391 10.94 -11.13 1.52
N THR A 392 11.88 -12.00 1.83
CA THR A 392 12.83 -11.77 2.93
C THR A 392 13.98 -10.89 2.42
N PRO A 393 14.30 -9.78 3.08
CA PRO A 393 15.40 -8.91 2.68
C PRO A 393 16.76 -9.61 2.66
N ASP A 394 17.64 -9.19 1.75
CA ASP A 394 19.06 -9.58 1.74
C ASP A 394 19.78 -9.01 2.97
N LEU A 395 19.37 -7.83 3.41
CA LEU A 395 19.83 -7.18 4.63
C LEU A 395 18.66 -6.75 5.50
N ILE A 396 18.44 -7.44 6.62
CA ILE A 396 17.42 -7.06 7.58
C ILE A 396 17.91 -5.87 8.39
N VAL A 397 17.16 -4.77 8.30
CA VAL A 397 17.39 -3.55 9.09
C VAL A 397 16.07 -3.16 9.71
N GLN A 398 16.01 -3.20 11.03
CA GLN A 398 14.81 -2.75 11.75
C GLN A 398 14.68 -1.23 11.64
N PRO A 399 13.45 -0.70 11.60
CA PRO A 399 13.25 0.75 11.70
C PRO A 399 13.81 1.26 13.03
N ASP A 400 14.13 2.54 13.07
CA ASP A 400 14.52 3.18 14.33
C ASP A 400 13.41 2.98 15.38
N THR A 401 13.80 2.55 16.56
CA THR A 401 12.88 2.30 17.66
C THR A 401 12.91 3.48 18.62
N LEU A 402 11.73 3.85 19.08
CA LEU A 402 11.60 4.84 20.15
C LEU A 402 12.28 4.32 21.42
N ASN A 403 13.00 5.18 22.10
CA ASN A 403 13.50 4.85 23.43
C ASN A 403 12.38 4.76 24.46
N THR A 404 12.69 4.25 25.65
CA THR A 404 11.66 4.02 26.69
C THR A 404 10.92 5.30 27.10
N ALA A 405 11.58 6.45 27.11
CA ALA A 405 10.97 7.74 27.47
C ALA A 405 10.03 8.23 26.38
N GLU A 406 10.42 8.12 25.12
CA GLU A 406 9.60 8.43 23.95
C GLU A 406 8.38 7.52 23.86
N GLN A 407 8.53 6.20 24.07
CA GLN A 407 7.42 5.25 24.11
C GLN A 407 6.42 5.59 25.19
N LYS A 408 6.87 5.87 26.42
CA LYS A 408 6.00 6.28 27.53
C LYS A 408 5.26 7.57 27.21
N LEU A 409 5.94 8.55 26.61
CA LEU A 409 5.33 9.81 26.20
C LEU A 409 4.23 9.59 25.16
N LEU A 410 4.52 8.87 24.07
CA LEU A 410 3.54 8.62 23.01
C LEU A 410 2.35 7.78 23.52
N THR A 411 2.58 6.83 24.42
CA THR A 411 1.52 6.08 25.10
C THR A 411 0.61 7.01 25.92
N ALA A 412 1.17 7.97 26.65
CA ALA A 412 0.41 8.94 27.40
C ALA A 412 -0.38 9.93 26.51
N LEU A 413 0.14 10.24 25.31
CA LEU A 413 -0.51 11.10 24.34
C LEU A 413 -1.58 10.38 23.51
N ALA A 414 -1.53 9.04 23.39
CA ALA A 414 -2.41 8.24 22.53
C ALA A 414 -3.91 8.48 22.77
N PRO A 415 -4.44 8.58 24.02
CA PRO A 415 -5.86 8.87 24.26
C PRO A 415 -6.32 10.23 23.72
N LYS A 416 -5.39 11.13 23.45
CA LYS A 416 -5.62 12.49 22.92
C LYS A 416 -4.90 12.74 21.59
N ALA A 417 -4.64 11.67 20.82
CA ALA A 417 -3.90 11.73 19.57
C ALA A 417 -4.48 12.72 18.55
N GLN A 418 -5.79 12.88 18.50
CA GLN A 418 -6.43 13.87 17.62
C GLN A 418 -6.09 15.31 18.03
N ILE A 419 -6.10 15.62 19.33
CA ILE A 419 -5.71 16.94 19.86
C ILE A 419 -4.23 17.18 19.55
N PHE A 420 -3.38 16.19 19.83
CA PHE A 420 -1.96 16.26 19.54
C PHE A 420 -1.71 16.58 18.05
N ARG A 421 -2.32 15.82 17.14
CA ARG A 421 -2.16 16.00 15.69
C ARG A 421 -2.64 17.37 15.22
N SER A 422 -3.82 17.82 15.67
CA SER A 422 -4.34 19.14 15.28
C SER A 422 -3.46 20.28 15.79
N THR A 423 -2.97 20.18 17.02
CA THR A 423 -2.04 21.18 17.59
C THR A 423 -0.74 21.20 16.82
N LEU A 424 -0.21 20.04 16.42
CA LEU A 424 1.01 19.90 15.62
C LEU A 424 0.86 20.59 14.24
N ILE A 425 -0.24 20.33 13.54
CA ILE A 425 -0.50 20.94 12.23
C ILE A 425 -0.67 22.46 12.36
N ASN A 426 -1.50 22.93 13.30
CA ASN A 426 -1.71 24.36 13.51
C ASN A 426 -0.39 25.06 13.86
N TYR A 427 0.41 24.45 14.74
CA TYR A 427 1.73 24.96 15.11
C TYR A 427 2.66 25.07 13.90
N ALA A 428 2.65 24.05 13.04
CA ALA A 428 3.46 24.04 11.83
C ALA A 428 3.01 25.12 10.80
N VAL A 429 1.69 25.33 10.64
CA VAL A 429 1.13 26.38 9.77
C VAL A 429 1.57 27.76 10.26
N GLU A 430 1.55 28.03 11.57
CA GLU A 430 1.96 29.31 12.15
C GLU A 430 3.46 29.58 12.05
N HIS A 431 4.28 28.51 11.96
CA HIS A 431 5.75 28.63 11.93
C HIS A 431 6.35 28.51 10.52
N LYS A 432 5.57 28.13 9.50
CA LYS A 432 6.08 27.89 8.14
C LYS A 432 6.84 29.08 7.53
N GLY A 433 6.43 30.31 7.84
CA GLY A 433 7.09 31.53 7.35
C GLY A 433 8.28 32.02 8.20
N LYS A 434 8.60 31.32 9.29
CA LYS A 434 9.64 31.70 10.25
C LYS A 434 10.90 30.85 10.16
N VAL A 435 10.96 29.91 9.23
CA VAL A 435 12.03 28.91 9.14
C VAL A 435 12.73 28.94 7.79
N GLN A 436 13.96 28.42 7.77
CA GLN A 436 14.72 28.10 6.57
C GLN A 436 14.93 26.57 6.49
N PRO A 437 15.18 25.97 5.31
CA PRO A 437 15.53 24.55 5.21
C PRO A 437 16.66 24.17 6.17
N GLY A 438 16.53 23.07 6.90
CA GLY A 438 17.54 22.60 7.86
C GLY A 438 17.49 23.25 9.25
N PHE A 439 16.46 24.07 9.54
CA PHE A 439 16.31 24.67 10.88
C PHE A 439 16.31 23.63 12.01
N ALA A 440 16.83 24.00 13.17
CA ALA A 440 16.67 23.23 14.41
C ALA A 440 15.38 23.67 15.13
N VAL A 441 14.72 22.74 15.82
CA VAL A 441 13.57 23.05 16.68
C VAL A 441 14.10 23.58 18.02
N PRO A 442 13.87 24.85 18.36
CA PRO A 442 14.33 25.40 19.64
C PRO A 442 13.52 24.79 20.81
N LYS A 443 14.16 24.62 21.96
CA LYS A 443 13.48 24.18 23.19
C LYS A 443 12.23 25.03 23.51
N ALA A 444 12.30 26.33 23.26
CA ALA A 444 11.17 27.25 23.47
C ALA A 444 9.93 26.87 22.65
N TRP A 445 10.10 26.35 21.44
CA TRP A 445 8.97 25.86 20.62
C TRP A 445 8.35 24.60 21.20
N ARG A 446 9.16 23.69 21.72
CA ARG A 446 8.66 22.49 22.41
C ARG A 446 7.90 22.87 23.69
N ASP A 447 8.40 23.83 24.46
CA ASP A 447 7.75 24.31 25.69
C ASP A 447 6.43 25.03 25.38
N GLU A 448 6.39 25.85 24.34
CA GLU A 448 5.16 26.47 23.85
C GLU A 448 4.15 25.41 23.37
N PHE A 449 4.61 24.43 22.61
CA PHE A 449 3.78 23.33 22.12
C PHE A 449 3.18 22.53 23.28
N TYR A 450 3.95 22.24 24.32
CA TYR A 450 3.46 21.64 25.57
C TYR A 450 2.35 22.47 26.21
N SER A 451 2.55 23.77 26.31
CA SER A 451 1.55 24.68 26.89
C SER A 451 0.24 24.69 26.10
N ARG A 452 0.32 24.62 24.76
CA ARG A 452 -0.86 24.52 23.89
C ARG A 452 -1.60 23.19 24.05
N LEU A 453 -0.88 22.09 24.22
CA LEU A 453 -1.48 20.78 24.48
C LEU A 453 -2.21 20.74 25.83
N THR A 454 -1.58 21.24 26.87
CA THR A 454 -2.17 21.27 28.24
C THR A 454 -3.38 22.18 28.30
N ALA A 455 -3.36 23.33 27.63
CA ALA A 455 -4.52 24.22 27.49
C ALA A 455 -5.73 23.55 26.81
N GLN A 456 -5.51 22.52 26.00
CA GLN A 456 -6.55 21.71 25.34
C GLN A 456 -6.90 20.43 26.13
N GLY A 457 -6.45 20.33 27.39
CA GLY A 457 -6.79 19.22 28.30
C GLY A 457 -6.00 17.93 28.06
N VAL A 458 -4.83 18.00 27.41
CA VAL A 458 -3.86 16.90 27.37
C VAL A 458 -3.12 16.86 28.71
N LYS A 459 -3.30 15.76 29.43
CA LYS A 459 -2.68 15.57 30.75
C LYS A 459 -1.44 14.71 30.63
N VAL A 460 -0.28 15.34 30.54
CA VAL A 460 1.04 14.71 30.56
C VAL A 460 1.95 15.54 31.46
N GLU A 461 2.65 14.89 32.37
CA GLU A 461 3.61 15.57 33.25
C GLU A 461 4.75 16.19 32.42
N LYS A 462 5.14 17.44 32.80
CA LYS A 462 6.19 18.17 32.09
C LYS A 462 7.51 17.40 32.02
N ALA A 463 7.88 16.72 33.12
CA ALA A 463 9.08 15.89 33.18
C ALA A 463 9.03 14.72 32.17
N GLN A 464 7.87 14.08 32.02
CA GLN A 464 7.66 13.00 31.04
C GLN A 464 7.71 13.55 29.59
N PHE A 465 7.11 14.73 29.38
CA PHE A 465 7.12 15.39 28.07
C PHE A 465 8.56 15.77 27.67
N ASP A 466 9.35 16.31 28.59
CA ASP A 466 10.74 16.68 28.36
C ASP A 466 11.64 15.48 28.15
N ALA A 467 11.42 14.38 28.86
CA ALA A 467 12.18 13.14 28.68
C ALA A 467 11.99 12.50 27.28
N GLY A 468 10.82 12.66 26.66
CA GLY A 468 10.54 12.23 25.27
C GLY A 468 10.71 13.38 24.27
N GLY A 469 11.37 14.47 24.63
CA GLY A 469 11.41 15.71 23.87
C GLY A 469 12.07 15.59 22.49
N SER A 470 13.01 14.66 22.28
CA SER A 470 13.63 14.38 20.99
C SER A 470 12.60 13.98 19.93
N GLU A 471 11.65 13.12 20.28
CA GLU A 471 10.58 12.69 19.37
C GLU A 471 9.61 13.85 19.06
N ILE A 472 9.31 14.70 20.04
CA ILE A 472 8.51 15.91 19.81
C ILE A 472 9.25 16.88 18.86
N ASP A 473 10.54 17.08 19.04
CA ASP A 473 11.35 17.95 18.17
C ASP A 473 11.39 17.38 16.73
N ARG A 474 11.51 16.06 16.59
CA ARG A 474 11.46 15.37 15.31
C ARG A 474 10.09 15.59 14.63
N MET A 475 8.99 15.38 15.35
CA MET A 475 7.62 15.55 14.82
C MET A 475 7.34 17.01 14.44
N LEU A 476 7.72 17.98 15.27
CA LEU A 476 7.60 19.41 14.98
C LEU A 476 8.43 19.77 13.74
N GLY A 477 9.69 19.35 13.71
CA GLY A 477 10.60 19.62 12.61
C GLY A 477 10.11 19.06 11.28
N ALA A 478 9.65 17.82 11.27
CA ALA A 478 9.09 17.15 10.09
C ALA A 478 7.80 17.85 9.60
N SER A 479 6.88 18.17 10.52
CA SER A 479 5.60 18.81 10.17
C SER A 479 5.81 20.23 9.64
N ILE A 480 6.65 21.04 10.30
CA ILE A 480 6.98 22.41 9.85
C ILE A 480 7.70 22.35 8.50
N SER A 481 8.68 21.46 8.32
CA SER A 481 9.42 21.32 7.06
C SER A 481 8.51 20.96 5.90
N ARG A 482 7.55 20.03 6.11
CA ARG A 482 6.60 19.61 5.09
C ARG A 482 5.69 20.77 4.67
N ILE A 483 5.12 21.48 5.63
CA ILE A 483 4.18 22.58 5.35
C ILE A 483 4.90 23.81 4.77
N ALA A 484 6.16 24.07 5.18
CA ALA A 484 6.92 25.20 4.68
C ALA A 484 7.58 24.95 3.31
N PHE A 485 8.08 23.73 3.07
CA PHE A 485 8.97 23.44 1.95
C PHE A 485 8.58 22.20 1.13
N GLY A 486 7.49 21.50 1.51
CA GLY A 486 6.99 20.31 0.84
C GLY A 486 7.69 19.00 1.26
N ASP A 487 7.13 17.89 0.75
CA ASP A 487 7.54 16.52 1.11
C ASP A 487 9.02 16.22 0.83
N SER A 488 9.57 16.76 -0.26
CA SER A 488 10.97 16.56 -0.64
C SER A 488 11.95 17.07 0.42
N THR A 489 11.69 18.24 0.98
CA THR A 489 12.54 18.85 2.01
C THR A 489 12.34 18.17 3.36
N ALA A 490 11.10 17.82 3.69
CA ALA A 490 10.81 17.02 4.88
C ALA A 490 11.55 15.68 4.84
N LYS A 491 11.53 14.96 3.69
CA LYS A 491 12.25 13.69 3.56
C LYS A 491 13.77 13.84 3.71
N ARG A 492 14.38 14.90 3.16
CA ARG A 492 15.82 15.16 3.38
C ARG A 492 16.15 15.34 4.86
N ARG A 493 15.27 15.99 5.61
CA ARG A 493 15.42 16.13 7.06
C ARG A 493 15.36 14.78 7.77
N ASP A 494 14.40 13.94 7.39
CA ASP A 494 14.14 12.66 8.06
C ASP A 494 15.17 11.56 7.74
N VAL A 495 16.11 11.77 6.81
CA VAL A 495 17.16 10.80 6.48
C VAL A 495 17.97 10.39 7.71
N ALA A 496 18.26 11.37 8.60
CA ALA A 496 19.03 11.10 9.82
C ALA A 496 18.30 10.18 10.81
N ASP A 497 16.98 10.12 10.74
CA ASP A 497 16.10 9.38 11.64
C ASP A 497 15.49 8.12 10.94
N ASP A 498 16.04 7.70 9.78
CA ASP A 498 15.58 6.55 9.00
C ASP A 498 16.75 5.54 8.86
N ALA A 499 16.85 4.61 9.80
CA ALA A 499 17.92 3.61 9.84
C ALA A 499 18.06 2.79 8.54
N GLN A 500 16.91 2.45 7.93
CA GLN A 500 16.89 1.67 6.70
C GLN A 500 17.43 2.50 5.53
N LEU A 501 17.01 3.76 5.43
CA LEU A 501 17.51 4.66 4.40
C LEU A 501 19.00 5.00 4.62
N ARG A 502 19.43 5.31 5.85
CA ARG A 502 20.84 5.51 6.18
C ARG A 502 21.70 4.32 5.73
N ARG A 503 21.25 3.10 6.06
CA ARG A 503 21.99 1.89 5.69
C ARG A 503 22.07 1.67 4.18
N SER A 504 20.99 2.04 3.45
CA SER A 504 20.98 2.00 1.99
C SER A 504 22.00 2.99 1.39
N LEU A 505 22.05 4.20 1.94
CA LEU A 505 23.00 5.22 1.52
C LEU A 505 24.46 4.77 1.78
N GLU A 506 24.74 4.18 2.94
CA GLU A 506 26.07 3.63 3.25
C GLU A 506 26.51 2.56 2.25
N LEU A 507 25.62 1.64 1.87
CA LEU A 507 25.90 0.62 0.88
C LEU A 507 26.21 1.24 -0.49
N LEU A 508 25.34 2.16 -0.96
CA LEU A 508 25.47 2.82 -2.25
C LEU A 508 26.67 3.79 -2.33
N ARG A 509 27.16 4.30 -1.21
CA ARG A 509 28.40 5.08 -1.12
C ARG A 509 29.63 4.22 -1.35
N ARG A 510 29.63 3.01 -0.81
CA ARG A 510 30.78 2.09 -0.83
C ARG A 510 30.84 1.22 -2.09
N GLY A 511 29.70 0.86 -2.68
CA GLY A 511 29.62 0.03 -3.87
C GLY A 511 29.35 0.87 -5.13
N GLN A 512 30.13 0.66 -6.18
CA GLN A 512 29.97 1.35 -7.46
C GLN A 512 29.15 0.53 -8.47
N THR A 513 29.05 -0.77 -8.26
CA THR A 513 28.28 -1.70 -9.08
C THR A 513 27.32 -2.52 -8.20
N GLN A 514 26.32 -3.13 -8.81
CA GLN A 514 25.40 -4.01 -8.09
C GLN A 514 26.16 -5.20 -7.44
N LYS A 515 27.17 -5.72 -8.10
CA LYS A 515 28.03 -6.79 -7.59
C LYS A 515 28.76 -6.36 -6.31
N ASP A 516 29.24 -5.13 -6.26
CA ASP A 516 29.92 -4.61 -5.07
C ASP A 516 28.95 -4.55 -3.87
N LEU A 517 27.68 -4.15 -4.11
CA LEU A 517 26.68 -4.12 -3.04
C LEU A 517 26.49 -5.51 -2.42
N PHE A 518 26.38 -6.56 -3.22
CA PHE A 518 26.27 -7.93 -2.72
C PHE A 518 27.56 -8.40 -2.03
N ALA A 519 28.72 -8.02 -2.53
CA ALA A 519 30.01 -8.34 -1.89
C ALA A 519 30.13 -7.70 -0.49
N LEU A 520 29.60 -6.50 -0.30
CA LEU A 520 29.55 -5.82 1.00
C LEU A 520 28.60 -6.47 2.01
N LEU A 521 27.65 -7.30 1.54
CA LEU A 521 26.72 -8.06 2.39
C LEU A 521 27.27 -9.44 2.77
N ALA A 522 28.26 -9.96 2.05
CA ALA A 522 28.87 -11.23 2.38
C ALA A 522 29.54 -11.14 3.76
N PRO A 523 29.44 -12.19 4.62
CA PRO A 523 30.16 -12.23 5.88
C PRO A 523 31.65 -11.98 5.60
N GLN A 524 32.22 -10.91 6.14
CA GLN A 524 33.67 -10.75 6.12
C GLN A 524 34.24 -11.92 6.92
N ASN A 525 34.87 -12.86 6.23
CA ASN A 525 35.69 -13.85 6.88
C ASN A 525 36.84 -13.12 7.61
N THR A 526 36.62 -12.78 8.86
CA THR A 526 37.68 -12.40 9.81
C THR A 526 38.52 -13.65 10.16
N ALA A 527 39.22 -14.19 9.17
CA ALA A 527 40.20 -15.26 9.37
C ALA A 527 41.37 -15.03 8.40
N ALA A 528 42.16 -14.00 8.67
CA ALA A 528 43.56 -13.94 8.24
C ALA A 528 44.22 -12.81 9.01
N ASN A 529 44.64 -13.10 10.26
CA ASN A 529 45.86 -12.60 10.86
C ASN A 529 46.06 -13.33 12.21
N ARG A 530 46.69 -14.47 12.12
CA ARG A 530 47.56 -14.98 13.17
C ARG A 530 48.99 -15.03 12.62
#